data_66d2c1d377e317f95ce4db391c459606
#
_entry.id   66d2c1d377e317f95ce4db391c459606
#
_cell.length_a   1.000
_cell.length_b   1.000
_cell.length_c   1.000
_cell.angle_alpha   90.00
_cell.angle_beta   90.00
_cell.angle_gamma   90.00
#
_symmetry.space_group_name_H-M   'P 1'
#
loop_
_entity.id
_entity.type
_entity.pdbx_description
1 polymer ?
#
loop_
_entity_poly.entity_id
_entity_poly.type
_entity_poly.pdbx_seq_one_letter_code
_entity_poly.pdbx_strand_id
1 'polypeptide(L)'
;KSPGLSSAPAVAREAVKILEAHGDLPAPKADYRDGRTRVRFKELPPEEKARLIAREPAYGRVICRCETITEGEILDALHEEIPATTIDGVKRRCGAGMGRCQGGFCGPRVLELISKTLGISPLDVLQDKAGTNVLLCETKQEGEHHD
;
A
#
# COMPACT_ATOMS: atom_id res chain seq x y z
N LYS A 1 17.85 -11.78 20.19
CA LYS A 1 16.96 -12.33 19.16
C LYS A 1 15.59 -12.55 19.77
N SER A 2 14.54 -12.08 19.12
CA SER A 2 13.17 -12.24 19.59
C SER A 2 12.44 -13.25 18.69
N PRO A 3 11.89 -14.38 19.23
CA PRO A 3 11.06 -15.30 18.48
C PRO A 3 9.59 -14.83 18.36
N GLY A 4 9.27 -13.58 18.73
CA GLY A 4 7.91 -13.08 18.85
C GLY A 4 7.07 -13.29 17.60
N LEU A 5 7.62 -12.99 16.42
CA LEU A 5 6.88 -13.12 15.16
C LEU A 5 6.56 -14.59 14.82
N SER A 6 7.50 -15.51 15.02
CA SER A 6 7.29 -16.94 14.73
C SER A 6 6.42 -17.62 15.80
N SER A 7 6.43 -17.17 17.04
CA SER A 7 5.59 -17.72 18.12
C SER A 7 4.19 -17.07 18.21
N ALA A 8 3.98 -15.90 17.57
CA ALA A 8 2.73 -15.16 17.68
C ALA A 8 1.47 -16.00 17.42
N PRO A 9 1.41 -16.88 16.40
CA PRO A 9 0.20 -17.69 16.16
C PRO A 9 -0.10 -18.70 17.29
N ALA A 10 0.96 -19.25 17.92
CA ALA A 10 0.79 -20.17 19.04
C ALA A 10 0.34 -19.45 20.31
N VAL A 11 0.97 -18.30 20.60
CA VAL A 11 0.59 -17.44 21.74
C VAL A 11 -0.83 -16.91 21.59
N ALA A 12 -1.23 -16.50 20.39
CA ALA A 12 -2.59 -16.04 20.13
C ALA A 12 -3.63 -17.15 20.40
N ARG A 13 -3.37 -18.38 19.93
CA ARG A 13 -4.26 -19.51 20.22
C ARG A 13 -4.39 -19.80 21.72
N GLU A 14 -3.30 -19.71 22.46
CA GLU A 14 -3.34 -19.94 23.90
C GLU A 14 -4.09 -18.81 24.62
N ALA A 15 -3.90 -17.56 24.22
CA ALA A 15 -4.65 -16.43 24.75
C ALA A 15 -6.16 -16.59 24.51
N VAL A 16 -6.57 -17.03 23.32
CA VAL A 16 -7.99 -17.32 23.01
C VAL A 16 -8.56 -18.39 23.94
N LYS A 17 -7.85 -19.51 24.16
CA LYS A 17 -8.30 -20.57 25.08
C LYS A 17 -8.48 -20.06 26.52
N ILE A 18 -7.58 -19.21 26.99
CA ILE A 18 -7.67 -18.61 28.32
C ILE A 18 -8.94 -17.74 28.42
N LEU A 19 -9.18 -16.88 27.42
CA LEU A 19 -10.39 -16.05 27.37
C LEU A 19 -11.67 -16.87 27.29
N GLU A 20 -11.68 -17.95 26.50
CA GLU A 20 -12.81 -18.88 26.43
C GLU A 20 -13.10 -19.53 27.81
N ALA A 21 -12.06 -19.97 28.50
CA ALA A 21 -12.19 -20.58 29.84
C ALA A 21 -12.72 -19.61 30.88
N HIS A 22 -12.46 -18.31 30.72
CA HIS A 22 -12.98 -17.26 31.60
C HIS A 22 -14.39 -16.75 31.17
N GLY A 23 -14.89 -17.17 30.02
CA GLY A 23 -16.19 -16.72 29.51
C GLY A 23 -16.21 -15.29 28.96
N ASP A 24 -15.03 -14.72 28.67
CA ASP A 24 -14.89 -13.31 28.24
C ASP A 24 -15.00 -13.12 26.72
N LEU A 25 -15.15 -14.21 25.95
CA LEU A 25 -15.29 -14.10 24.51
C LEU A 25 -16.75 -13.88 24.10
N PRO A 26 -17.03 -12.82 23.33
CA PRO A 26 -18.35 -12.65 22.74
C PRO A 26 -18.62 -13.73 21.68
N ALA A 27 -19.88 -13.96 21.39
CA ALA A 27 -20.26 -14.87 20.30
C ALA A 27 -19.65 -14.39 18.97
N PRO A 28 -19.20 -15.35 18.10
CA PRO A 28 -18.68 -15.00 16.79
C PRO A 28 -19.68 -14.18 15.97
N LYS A 29 -19.22 -13.15 15.27
CA LYS A 29 -20.07 -12.37 14.37
C LYS A 29 -20.51 -13.23 13.21
N ALA A 30 -21.81 -13.22 12.89
CA ALA A 30 -22.39 -14.00 11.79
C ALA A 30 -21.87 -13.57 10.41
N ASP A 31 -21.48 -12.28 10.28
CA ASP A 31 -20.98 -11.66 9.06
C ASP A 31 -19.48 -11.35 9.10
N TYR A 32 -18.74 -12.06 9.97
CA TYR A 32 -17.29 -11.88 10.09
C TYR A 32 -16.59 -12.17 8.77
N ARG A 33 -15.84 -11.18 8.26
CA ARG A 33 -14.97 -11.33 7.11
C ARG A 33 -13.53 -11.48 7.58
N ASP A 34 -12.96 -12.65 7.32
CA ASP A 34 -11.56 -12.93 7.63
C ASP A 34 -10.64 -12.34 6.55
N GLY A 35 -10.00 -11.24 6.91
CA GLY A 35 -8.96 -10.66 6.10
C GLY A 35 -9.42 -9.79 4.93
N ARG A 36 -8.44 -9.13 4.33
CA ARG A 36 -8.59 -8.27 3.15
C ARG A 36 -8.26 -9.06 1.90
N THR A 37 -9.16 -9.07 0.94
CA THR A 37 -8.91 -9.67 -0.37
C THR A 37 -8.11 -8.67 -1.20
N ARG A 38 -6.79 -8.86 -1.31
CA ARG A 38 -5.95 -8.08 -2.21
C ARG A 38 -5.77 -8.78 -3.52
N VAL A 39 -5.89 -8.02 -4.59
CA VAL A 39 -5.46 -8.47 -5.90
C VAL A 39 -3.92 -8.49 -5.93
N ARG A 40 -3.34 -9.65 -6.26
CA ARG A 40 -1.92 -9.79 -6.56
C ARG A 40 -1.79 -10.08 -8.05
N PHE A 41 -1.76 -9.03 -8.85
CA PHE A 41 -1.83 -9.14 -10.29
C PHE A 41 -0.80 -10.10 -10.88
N LYS A 42 0.45 -10.08 -10.38
CA LYS A 42 1.51 -10.96 -10.87
C LYS A 42 1.21 -12.46 -10.70
N GLU A 43 0.41 -12.82 -9.69
CA GLU A 43 0.10 -14.20 -9.33
C GLU A 43 -1.12 -14.75 -10.09
N LEU A 44 -1.91 -13.89 -10.74
CA LEU A 44 -3.09 -14.29 -11.49
C LEU A 44 -2.74 -15.03 -12.78
N PRO A 45 -3.55 -16.03 -13.20
CA PRO A 45 -3.42 -16.63 -14.50
C PRO A 45 -3.74 -15.64 -15.63
N PRO A 46 -3.23 -15.86 -16.86
CA PRO A 46 -3.38 -14.91 -17.98
C PRO A 46 -4.83 -14.52 -18.28
N GLU A 47 -5.75 -15.45 -18.20
CA GLU A 47 -7.18 -15.21 -18.47
C GLU A 47 -7.82 -14.28 -17.43
N GLU A 48 -7.44 -14.43 -16.16
CA GLU A 48 -7.91 -13.56 -15.08
C GLU A 48 -7.30 -12.16 -15.18
N LYS A 49 -6.01 -12.07 -15.56
CA LYS A 49 -5.38 -10.78 -15.89
C LYS A 49 -6.13 -10.06 -16.99
N ALA A 50 -6.44 -10.75 -18.08
CA ALA A 50 -7.17 -10.15 -19.21
C ALA A 50 -8.57 -9.66 -18.80
N ARG A 51 -9.32 -10.46 -18.03
CA ARG A 51 -10.62 -10.07 -17.49
C ARG A 51 -10.54 -8.88 -16.55
N LEU A 52 -9.53 -8.86 -15.67
CA LEU A 52 -9.32 -7.77 -14.74
C LEU A 52 -8.96 -6.46 -15.45
N ILE A 53 -8.07 -6.51 -16.45
CA ILE A 53 -7.69 -5.34 -17.26
C ILE A 53 -8.91 -4.81 -18.06
N ALA A 54 -9.73 -5.69 -18.60
CA ALA A 54 -10.93 -5.29 -19.34
C ALA A 54 -11.95 -4.56 -18.44
N ARG A 55 -12.05 -4.97 -17.17
CA ARG A 55 -12.93 -4.33 -16.19
C ARG A 55 -12.33 -3.03 -15.63
N GLU A 56 -11.05 -3.04 -15.34
CA GLU A 56 -10.32 -1.94 -14.71
C GLU A 56 -8.96 -1.74 -15.40
N PRO A 57 -8.87 -0.82 -16.39
CA PRO A 57 -7.67 -0.62 -17.22
C PRO A 57 -6.40 -0.25 -16.43
N ALA A 58 -6.54 0.27 -15.21
CA ALA A 58 -5.41 0.59 -14.33
C ALA A 58 -4.53 -0.63 -14.03
N TYR A 59 -5.10 -1.83 -14.00
CA TYR A 59 -4.36 -3.07 -13.84
C TYR A 59 -3.50 -3.45 -15.06
N GLY A 60 -3.74 -2.84 -16.22
CA GLY A 60 -2.90 -3.00 -17.41
C GLY A 60 -1.61 -2.17 -17.41
N ARG A 61 -1.45 -1.25 -16.47
CA ARG A 61 -0.29 -0.35 -16.39
C ARG A 61 0.64 -0.75 -15.26
N VAL A 62 1.78 -1.37 -15.59
CA VAL A 62 2.81 -1.75 -14.60
C VAL A 62 3.62 -0.52 -14.20
N ILE A 63 3.55 -0.14 -12.94
CA ILE A 63 4.27 0.99 -12.34
C ILE A 63 5.60 0.52 -11.75
N CYS A 64 5.58 -0.50 -10.89
CA CYS A 64 6.80 -1.08 -10.32
C CYS A 64 7.23 -2.32 -11.12
N ARG A 65 8.25 -2.15 -11.96
CA ARG A 65 8.74 -3.25 -12.83
C ARG A 65 9.47 -4.35 -12.06
N CYS A 66 10.17 -4.01 -10.97
CA CYS A 66 10.91 -4.98 -10.17
C CYS A 66 9.98 -5.99 -9.49
N GLU A 67 8.82 -5.54 -9.02
CA GLU A 67 7.84 -6.35 -8.30
C GLU A 67 6.58 -6.64 -9.14
N THR A 68 6.51 -6.12 -10.35
CA THR A 68 5.34 -6.24 -11.25
C THR A 68 4.06 -5.74 -10.57
N ILE A 69 4.14 -4.57 -9.92
CA ILE A 69 2.98 -3.92 -9.30
C ILE A 69 2.33 -2.97 -10.30
N THR A 70 1.03 -3.09 -10.46
CA THR A 70 0.23 -2.30 -11.39
C THR A 70 -0.29 -1.02 -10.73
N GLU A 71 -0.74 -0.08 -11.57
CA GLU A 71 -1.43 1.13 -11.12
C GLU A 71 -2.71 0.78 -10.35
N GLY A 72 -3.45 -0.24 -10.79
CA GLY A 72 -4.65 -0.72 -10.10
C GLY A 72 -4.38 -1.14 -8.67
N GLU A 73 -3.32 -1.94 -8.43
CA GLU A 73 -2.93 -2.34 -7.07
C GLU A 73 -2.52 -1.16 -6.18
N ILE A 74 -1.92 -0.11 -6.77
CA ILE A 74 -1.57 1.11 -6.03
C ILE A 74 -2.84 1.90 -5.70
N LEU A 75 -3.75 2.06 -6.66
CA LEU A 75 -5.02 2.74 -6.46
C LEU A 75 -5.88 2.03 -5.41
N ASP A 76 -5.93 0.71 -5.42
CA ASP A 76 -6.60 -0.07 -4.36
C ASP A 76 -6.03 0.28 -2.98
N ALA A 77 -4.69 0.33 -2.85
CA ALA A 77 -4.05 0.67 -1.59
C ALA A 77 -4.36 2.10 -1.12
N LEU A 78 -4.63 3.02 -2.05
CA LEU A 78 -5.02 4.41 -1.76
C LEU A 78 -6.51 4.55 -1.40
N HIS A 79 -7.35 3.59 -1.81
CA HIS A 79 -8.81 3.60 -1.56
C HIS A 79 -9.27 2.60 -0.51
N GLU A 80 -8.35 1.88 0.15
CA GLU A 80 -8.70 0.99 1.27
C GLU A 80 -9.40 1.77 2.40
N GLU A 81 -10.14 1.06 3.24
CA GLU A 81 -10.80 1.63 4.43
C GLU A 81 -9.82 2.42 5.34
N ILE A 82 -8.57 1.93 5.45
CA ILE A 82 -7.45 2.68 6.02
C ILE A 82 -6.46 2.93 4.88
N PRO A 83 -6.58 4.06 4.16
CA PRO A 83 -5.82 4.29 2.94
C PRO A 83 -4.32 4.48 3.18
N ALA A 84 -3.52 4.14 2.16
CA ALA A 84 -2.13 4.54 2.11
C ALA A 84 -2.04 6.01 1.72
N THR A 85 -1.45 6.85 2.55
CA THR A 85 -1.30 8.30 2.28
C THR A 85 0.13 8.72 2.01
N THR A 86 1.08 7.77 2.05
CA THR A 86 2.52 8.03 1.92
C THR A 86 3.17 7.01 0.99
N ILE A 87 4.37 7.30 0.49
CA ILE A 87 5.14 6.37 -0.36
C ILE A 87 5.34 5.02 0.35
N ASP A 88 5.79 5.05 1.61
CA ASP A 88 6.00 3.83 2.39
C ASP A 88 4.67 3.17 2.81
N GLY A 89 3.60 3.93 2.91
CA GLY A 89 2.25 3.40 3.08
C GLY A 89 1.84 2.51 1.91
N VAL A 90 2.04 2.98 0.68
CA VAL A 90 1.83 2.20 -0.56
C VAL A 90 2.76 0.99 -0.60
N LYS A 91 4.06 1.20 -0.36
CA LYS A 91 5.06 0.13 -0.31
C LYS A 91 4.67 -1.00 0.64
N ARG A 92 4.25 -0.68 1.86
CA ARG A 92 3.82 -1.67 2.86
C ARG A 92 2.55 -2.43 2.48
N ARG A 93 1.69 -1.85 1.63
CA ARG A 93 0.45 -2.49 1.20
C ARG A 93 0.61 -3.34 -0.05
N CYS A 94 1.12 -2.79 -1.14
CA CYS A 94 1.19 -3.51 -2.41
C CYS A 94 2.61 -3.95 -2.81
N GLY A 95 3.66 -3.47 -2.13
CA GLY A 95 5.05 -3.85 -2.41
C GLY A 95 5.74 -2.98 -3.46
N ALA A 96 5.09 -1.92 -3.97
CA ALA A 96 5.76 -0.98 -4.88
C ALA A 96 6.97 -0.34 -4.19
N GLY A 97 8.14 -0.41 -4.82
CA GLY A 97 9.39 0.10 -4.26
C GLY A 97 10.20 -0.89 -3.41
N MET A 98 9.69 -2.13 -3.21
CA MET A 98 10.44 -3.16 -2.46
C MET A 98 11.51 -3.89 -3.27
N GLY A 99 11.46 -3.79 -4.60
CA GLY A 99 12.41 -4.46 -5.47
C GLY A 99 13.83 -3.86 -5.39
N ARG A 100 14.75 -4.43 -6.15
CA ARG A 100 16.17 -4.07 -6.08
C ARG A 100 16.50 -2.61 -6.36
N CYS A 101 15.66 -1.86 -7.08
CA CYS A 101 15.86 -0.43 -7.32
C CYS A 101 15.37 0.47 -6.18
N GLN A 102 14.70 -0.10 -5.16
CA GLN A 102 14.21 0.60 -3.96
C GLN A 102 13.44 1.89 -4.28
N GLY A 103 12.54 1.82 -5.25
CA GLY A 103 11.70 2.95 -5.64
C GLY A 103 12.32 3.90 -6.67
N GLY A 104 13.58 3.70 -7.08
CA GLY A 104 14.28 4.59 -8.01
C GLY A 104 13.55 4.82 -9.34
N PHE A 105 12.78 3.84 -9.82
CA PHE A 105 11.96 3.96 -11.02
C PHE A 105 10.50 4.29 -10.74
N CYS A 106 9.89 3.59 -9.78
CA CYS A 106 8.46 3.74 -9.53
C CYS A 106 8.13 4.90 -8.59
N GLY A 107 9.07 5.38 -7.77
CA GLY A 107 8.86 6.44 -6.79
C GLY A 107 8.15 7.68 -7.34
N PRO A 108 8.64 8.31 -8.42
CA PRO A 108 7.98 9.48 -9.00
C PRO A 108 6.54 9.20 -9.45
N ARG A 109 6.27 8.01 -9.99
CA ARG A 109 4.91 7.64 -10.43
C ARG A 109 4.00 7.33 -9.25
N VAL A 110 4.52 6.72 -8.18
CA VAL A 110 3.77 6.50 -6.93
C VAL A 110 3.42 7.84 -6.30
N LEU A 111 4.37 8.78 -6.24
CA LEU A 111 4.14 10.14 -5.76
C LEU A 111 3.02 10.84 -6.55
N GLU A 112 3.08 10.77 -7.87
CA GLU A 112 2.06 11.35 -8.75
C GLU A 112 0.67 10.75 -8.49
N LEU A 113 0.58 9.43 -8.34
CA LEU A 113 -0.69 8.75 -8.03
C LEU A 113 -1.23 9.15 -6.66
N ILE A 114 -0.39 9.25 -5.64
CA ILE A 114 -0.79 9.73 -4.31
C ILE A 114 -1.33 11.16 -4.41
N SER A 115 -0.55 12.07 -5.01
CA SER A 115 -0.92 13.47 -5.19
C SER A 115 -2.28 13.62 -5.89
N LYS A 116 -2.46 12.94 -7.01
CA LYS A 116 -3.72 12.97 -7.78
C LYS A 116 -4.91 12.38 -7.02
N THR A 117 -4.72 11.23 -6.38
CA THR A 117 -5.80 10.53 -5.69
C THR A 117 -6.27 11.26 -4.45
N LEU A 118 -5.33 11.84 -3.70
CA LEU A 118 -5.63 12.59 -2.47
C LEU A 118 -5.95 14.07 -2.74
N GLY A 119 -5.73 14.57 -3.95
CA GLY A 119 -5.94 15.99 -4.29
C GLY A 119 -4.99 16.94 -3.56
N ILE A 120 -3.78 16.48 -3.24
CA ILE A 120 -2.74 17.28 -2.55
C ILE A 120 -1.61 17.67 -3.50
N SER A 121 -0.87 18.73 -3.14
CA SER A 121 0.33 19.11 -3.89
C SER A 121 1.36 17.97 -3.89
N PRO A 122 2.10 17.74 -4.98
CA PRO A 122 3.26 16.85 -4.97
C PRO A 122 4.28 17.17 -3.87
N LEU A 123 4.39 18.44 -3.47
CA LEU A 123 5.26 18.90 -2.38
C LEU A 123 4.80 18.40 -1.00
N ASP A 124 3.50 18.10 -0.85
CA ASP A 124 2.92 17.63 0.41
C ASP A 124 2.96 16.10 0.55
N VAL A 125 3.40 15.39 -0.49
CA VAL A 125 3.53 13.93 -0.43
C VAL A 125 4.72 13.55 0.45
N LEU A 126 4.45 12.75 1.47
CA LEU A 126 5.44 12.28 2.43
C LEU A 126 6.03 10.92 2.03
N GLN A 127 7.30 10.72 2.36
CA GLN A 127 7.90 9.40 2.29
C GLN A 127 7.24 8.44 3.30
N ASP A 128 7.11 8.85 4.56
CA ASP A 128 6.52 8.03 5.63
C ASP A 128 5.73 8.87 6.65
N LYS A 129 6.39 9.67 7.46
CA LYS A 129 5.81 10.45 8.57
C LYS A 129 5.99 11.96 8.35
N ALA A 130 5.38 12.76 9.19
CA ALA A 130 5.51 14.20 9.16
C ALA A 130 6.99 14.65 9.08
N GLY A 131 7.26 15.61 8.22
CA GLY A 131 8.61 16.14 7.96
C GLY A 131 9.47 15.30 7.01
N THR A 132 8.91 14.25 6.36
CA THR A 132 9.62 13.45 5.36
C THR A 132 9.13 13.74 3.94
N ASN A 133 9.01 15.01 3.59
CA ASN A 133 8.60 15.42 2.25
C ASN A 133 9.59 14.90 1.19
N VAL A 134 9.05 14.31 0.12
CA VAL A 134 9.88 13.77 -0.97
C VAL A 134 10.46 14.89 -1.83
N LEU A 135 9.67 15.93 -2.04
CA LEU A 135 10.06 17.14 -2.76
C LEU A 135 10.09 18.30 -1.78
N LEU A 136 11.12 19.15 -1.87
CA LEU A 136 11.29 20.31 -0.98
C LEU A 136 10.71 21.59 -1.57
N CYS A 137 10.86 21.80 -2.88
CA CYS A 137 10.40 22.97 -3.59
C CYS A 137 10.34 22.68 -5.10
N GLU A 138 9.77 23.58 -5.84
CA GLU A 138 9.85 23.61 -7.30
C GLU A 138 11.24 24.06 -7.75
N THR A 139 11.79 23.43 -8.77
CA THR A 139 13.12 23.74 -9.30
C THR A 139 13.15 25.08 -10.04
N LYS A 140 12.01 25.45 -10.66
CA LYS A 140 11.83 26.73 -11.35
C LYS A 140 10.70 27.48 -10.66
N GLN A 141 11.04 28.39 -9.77
CA GLN A 141 10.09 29.41 -9.30
C GLN A 141 10.04 30.52 -10.35
N GLU A 142 8.86 30.77 -10.91
CA GLU A 142 8.66 31.94 -11.75
C GLU A 142 8.79 33.19 -10.87
N GLY A 143 9.87 33.97 -11.08
CA GLY A 143 9.93 35.37 -10.74
C GLY A 143 10.43 35.77 -9.36
N GLU A 144 11.62 35.34 -8.93
CA GLU A 144 12.46 36.23 -8.13
C GLU A 144 13.75 36.51 -8.93
N HIS A 145 13.68 37.54 -9.80
CA HIS A 145 14.84 38.22 -10.27
C HIS A 145 15.39 39.02 -9.06
N HIS A 146 16.42 38.47 -8.45
CA HIS A 146 17.30 39.30 -7.62
C HIS A 146 18.20 40.09 -8.58
N ASP A 147 17.88 41.40 -8.78
CA ASP A 147 18.79 42.40 -9.29
C ASP A 147 19.89 42.68 -8.28
#